data_10681be05412afd53db618c3bf68f76e
#
_entry.id   10681be05412afd53db618c3bf68f76e
#
_cell.length_a   1.000
_cell.length_b   1.000
_cell.length_c   1.000
_cell.angle_alpha   90.00
_cell.angle_beta   90.00
_cell.angle_gamma   90.00
#
_symmetry.space_group_name_H-M   'P 1'
#
loop_
_entity.id
_entity.type
_entity.pdbx_description
1 polymer ?
#
loop_
_entity_poly.entity_id
_entity_poly.type
_entity_poly.pdbx_seq_one_letter_code
_entity_poly.pdbx_strand_id
1 'polypeptide(L)'
;MRQFKWIEWNLEKIDAHGLSADEVEAAFNRVFHIEERKDGSFQMFAQTPSGRRVWVIWRHDRVDDEIPDAFGDLIEAPVFVITAY
;
A
#
# COMPACT_ATOMS: atom_id res chain seq x y z
N MET A 1 -9.77 -7.35 -6.66
CA MET A 1 -8.95 -6.17 -7.04
C MET A 1 -8.53 -5.45 -5.78
N ARG A 2 -7.22 -5.15 -5.65
CA ARG A 2 -6.68 -4.46 -4.48
C ARG A 2 -7.06 -2.99 -4.52
N GLN A 3 -7.58 -2.47 -3.41
CA GLN A 3 -7.93 -1.07 -3.29
C GLN A 3 -6.86 -0.34 -2.48
N PHE A 4 -6.57 0.90 -2.86
CA PHE A 4 -5.59 1.75 -2.20
C PHE A 4 -6.28 2.99 -1.66
N LYS A 5 -5.87 3.41 -0.48
CA LYS A 5 -6.36 4.65 0.12
C LYS A 5 -5.29 5.73 0.04
N TRP A 6 -5.56 6.77 -0.72
CA TRP A 6 -4.69 7.92 -0.88
C TRP A 6 -5.33 9.15 -0.28
N ILE A 7 -4.59 9.82 0.58
CA ILE A 7 -4.96 11.11 1.16
C ILE A 7 -3.78 12.06 0.95
N GLU A 8 -3.98 13.34 1.23
CA GLU A 8 -2.93 14.34 1.04
C GLU A 8 -1.63 13.96 1.76
N TRP A 9 -1.76 13.46 2.98
CA TRP A 9 -0.60 13.09 3.81
C TRP A 9 0.32 12.05 3.16
N ASN A 10 -0.21 10.95 2.65
CA ASN A 10 0.63 9.92 2.04
C ASN A 10 1.06 10.28 0.62
N LEU A 11 0.23 11.03 -0.11
CA LEU A 11 0.60 11.53 -1.43
C LEU A 11 1.82 12.47 -1.34
N GLU A 12 1.86 13.34 -0.35
CA GLU A 12 3.00 14.23 -0.13
C GLU A 12 4.27 13.44 0.22
N LYS A 13 4.15 12.38 1.01
CA LYS A 13 5.29 11.56 1.40
C LYS A 13 5.94 10.87 0.21
N ILE A 14 5.16 10.28 -0.68
CA ILE A 14 5.73 9.62 -1.86
C ILE A 14 6.22 10.64 -2.90
N ASP A 15 5.55 11.77 -3.02
CA ASP A 15 5.96 12.84 -3.92
C ASP A 15 7.34 13.39 -3.54
N ALA A 16 7.65 13.48 -2.25
CA ALA A 16 8.96 13.90 -1.76
C ALA A 16 10.11 13.01 -2.28
N HIS A 17 9.78 11.78 -2.68
CA HIS A 17 10.73 10.83 -3.26
C HIS A 17 10.57 10.67 -4.78
N GLY A 18 9.78 11.56 -5.39
CA GLY A 18 9.56 11.53 -6.83
C GLY A 18 8.68 10.40 -7.32
N LEU A 19 7.77 9.90 -6.48
CA LEU A 19 6.86 8.81 -6.81
C LEU A 19 5.42 9.32 -6.92
N SER A 20 4.67 8.74 -7.84
CA SER A 20 3.23 8.98 -7.96
C SER A 20 2.44 7.83 -7.36
N ALA A 21 1.16 8.06 -7.06
CA ALA A 21 0.26 7.02 -6.58
C ALA A 21 0.20 5.84 -7.57
N ASP A 22 0.09 6.13 -8.86
CA ASP A 22 0.02 5.10 -9.90
C ASP A 22 1.28 4.23 -9.93
N GLU A 23 2.45 4.83 -9.77
CA GLU A 23 3.71 4.09 -9.74
C GLU A 23 3.79 3.16 -8.52
N VAL A 24 3.38 3.64 -7.37
CA VAL A 24 3.41 2.85 -6.14
C VAL A 24 2.39 1.70 -6.21
N GLU A 25 1.18 1.98 -6.70
CA GLU A 25 0.17 0.92 -6.90
C GLU A 25 0.67 -0.16 -7.84
N ALA A 26 1.28 0.24 -8.96
CA ALA A 26 1.81 -0.68 -9.94
C ALA A 26 2.98 -1.52 -9.39
N ALA A 27 3.75 -0.98 -8.45
CA ALA A 27 4.84 -1.71 -7.82
C ALA A 27 4.36 -2.94 -7.03
N PHE A 28 3.12 -2.94 -6.58
CA PHE A 28 2.54 -4.11 -5.89
C PHE A 28 2.39 -5.32 -6.81
N ASN A 29 2.49 -5.14 -8.12
CA ASN A 29 2.47 -6.24 -9.07
C ASN A 29 3.84 -6.88 -9.28
N ARG A 30 4.90 -6.27 -8.75
CA ARG A 30 6.27 -6.78 -8.90
C ARG A 30 7.04 -6.64 -7.61
N VAL A 31 6.70 -7.52 -6.66
CA VAL A 31 7.27 -7.54 -5.32
C VAL A 31 8.39 -8.57 -5.27
N PHE A 32 9.56 -8.17 -4.80
CA PHE A 32 10.70 -9.06 -4.60
C PHE A 32 10.76 -9.62 -3.19
N HIS A 33 10.35 -8.82 -2.22
CA HIS A 33 10.43 -9.18 -0.81
C HIS A 33 9.38 -8.42 -0.01
N ILE A 34 8.82 -9.06 1.02
CA ILE A 34 7.87 -8.43 1.92
C ILE A 34 8.10 -8.98 3.34
N GLU A 35 8.11 -8.09 4.32
CA GLU A 35 8.23 -8.43 5.73
C GLU A 35 7.15 -7.74 6.54
N GLU A 36 6.56 -8.46 7.49
CA GLU A 36 5.67 -7.88 8.46
C GLU A 36 6.47 -7.23 9.57
N ARG A 37 6.13 -5.99 9.91
CA ARG A 37 6.78 -5.23 11.00
C ARG A 37 6.01 -5.45 12.30
N LYS A 38 6.66 -5.15 13.43
CA LYS A 38 6.09 -5.33 14.75
C LYS A 38 4.82 -4.51 15.01
N ASP A 39 4.65 -3.41 14.31
CA ASP A 39 3.50 -2.51 14.45
C ASP A 39 2.31 -2.92 13.59
N GLY A 40 2.40 -4.05 12.88
CA GLY A 40 1.35 -4.52 11.99
C GLY A 40 1.41 -3.94 10.58
N SER A 41 2.41 -3.11 10.28
CA SER A 41 2.65 -2.65 8.92
C SER A 41 3.55 -3.62 8.17
N PHE A 42 3.67 -3.42 6.88
CA PHE A 42 4.52 -4.23 6.01
C PHE A 42 5.60 -3.35 5.38
N GLN A 43 6.77 -3.93 5.22
CA GLN A 43 7.87 -3.33 4.48
C GLN A 43 8.12 -4.17 3.25
N MET A 44 7.99 -3.59 2.08
CA MET A 44 8.01 -4.30 0.81
C MET A 44 9.05 -3.70 -0.12
N PHE A 45 9.88 -4.58 -0.73
CA PHE A 45 10.79 -4.18 -1.79
C PHE A 45 10.19 -4.58 -3.13
N ALA A 46 10.01 -3.60 -4.00
CA ALA A 46 9.29 -3.78 -5.25
C ALA A 46 9.88 -2.94 -6.37
N GLN A 47 9.36 -3.13 -7.58
CA GLN A 47 9.82 -2.40 -8.75
C GLN A 47 8.64 -1.73 -9.45
N THR A 48 8.80 -0.46 -9.79
CA THR A 48 7.83 0.28 -10.58
C THR A 48 7.89 -0.13 -12.05
N PRO A 49 6.86 0.17 -12.86
CA PRO A 49 6.90 -0.13 -14.29
C PRO A 49 8.07 0.53 -15.04
N SER A 50 8.58 1.64 -14.55
CA SER A 50 9.75 2.32 -15.13
C SER A 50 11.08 1.62 -14.82
N GLY A 51 11.06 0.58 -14.00
CA GLY A 51 12.26 -0.15 -13.59
C GLY A 51 12.90 0.35 -12.30
N ARG A 52 12.31 1.36 -11.67
CA ARG A 52 12.81 1.88 -10.39
C ARG A 52 12.47 0.93 -9.25
N ARG A 53 13.48 0.58 -8.46
CA ARG A 53 13.27 -0.24 -7.26
C ARG A 53 12.98 0.66 -6.07
N VAL A 54 11.95 0.30 -5.31
CA VAL A 54 11.44 1.12 -4.21
C VAL A 54 11.13 0.26 -2.99
N TRP A 55 11.27 0.90 -1.82
CA TRP A 55 10.72 0.36 -0.59
C TRP A 55 9.37 1.00 -0.35
N VAL A 56 8.37 0.18 -0.02
CA VAL A 56 7.03 0.65 0.30
C VAL A 56 6.68 0.18 1.71
N ILE A 57 6.34 1.13 2.55
CA ILE A 57 5.84 0.84 3.90
C ILE A 57 4.34 1.05 3.86
N TRP A 58 3.57 0.01 4.15
CA TRP A 58 2.12 0.07 4.04
C TRP A 58 1.44 -0.79 5.10
N ARG A 59 0.17 -0.57 5.31
CA ARG A 59 -0.67 -1.37 6.18
C ARG A 59 -2.06 -1.48 5.59
N HIS A 60 -2.84 -2.41 6.10
CA HIS A 60 -4.27 -2.44 5.78
C HIS A 60 -4.95 -1.31 6.52
N ASP A 61 -5.78 -0.58 5.80
CA ASP A 61 -6.60 0.46 6.40
C ASP A 61 -7.81 -0.22 7.06
N ARG A 62 -7.68 -0.50 8.34
CA ARG A 62 -8.78 -1.08 9.09
C ARG A 62 -9.77 0.02 9.42
N VAL A 63 -10.94 -0.09 8.84
CA VAL A 63 -12.09 0.63 9.35
C VAL A 63 -12.49 -0.10 10.63
N ASP A 64 -12.59 0.60 11.75
CA ASP A 64 -12.88 0.03 13.07
C ASP A 64 -14.20 -0.75 13.12
N ASP A 65 -15.02 -0.64 12.10
CA ASP A 65 -16.28 -1.35 11.95
C ASP A 65 -16.23 -2.26 10.72
N GLU A 66 -15.34 -3.26 10.73
CA GLU A 66 -15.43 -4.33 9.75
C GLU A 66 -16.69 -5.13 10.01
N ILE A 67 -17.79 -4.64 9.47
CA ILE A 67 -19.00 -5.41 9.38
C ILE A 67 -18.82 -6.31 8.17
N PRO A 68 -18.81 -7.65 8.36
CA PRO A 68 -18.89 -8.56 7.22
C PRO A 68 -20.10 -8.11 6.40
N ASP A 69 -19.92 -8.00 5.09
CA ASP A 69 -21.07 -7.63 4.30
C ASP A 69 -22.19 -8.63 4.56
N ALA A 70 -23.43 -8.25 4.24
CA ALA A 70 -24.61 -9.06 4.52
C ALA A 70 -24.59 -10.44 3.85
N PHE A 71 -23.63 -10.69 2.97
CA PHE A 71 -23.48 -11.95 2.23
C PHE A 71 -22.27 -12.77 2.73
N GLY A 72 -21.57 -12.30 3.77
CA GLY A 72 -20.43 -13.01 4.32
C GLY A 72 -19.14 -12.88 3.50
N ASP A 73 -19.15 -12.07 2.47
CA ASP A 73 -17.94 -11.80 1.70
C ASP A 73 -17.04 -10.86 2.47
N LEU A 74 -15.79 -11.29 2.67
CA LEU A 74 -14.79 -10.44 3.27
C LEU A 74 -14.39 -9.36 2.26
N ILE A 75 -14.78 -8.12 2.54
CA ILE A 75 -14.26 -7.00 1.78
C ILE A 75 -12.80 -6.84 2.17
N GLU A 76 -11.90 -7.02 1.19
CA GLU A 76 -10.48 -6.82 1.42
C GLU A 76 -10.24 -5.39 1.88
N ALA A 77 -9.60 -5.24 3.05
CA ALA A 77 -9.30 -3.92 3.59
C ALA A 77 -8.37 -3.15 2.62
N PRO A 78 -8.63 -1.87 2.35
CA PRO A 78 -7.77 -1.09 1.48
C PRO A 78 -6.32 -1.04 1.99
N VAL A 79 -5.39 -0.92 1.06
CA VAL A 79 -3.99 -0.71 1.37
C VAL A 79 -3.77 0.78 1.65
N PHE A 80 -3.25 1.10 2.82
CA PHE A 80 -2.84 2.45 3.18
C PHE A 80 -1.32 2.52 3.11
N VAL A 81 -0.80 3.23 2.11
CA VAL A 81 0.63 3.42 1.97
C VAL A 81 1.08 4.49 2.95
N ILE A 82 2.04 4.15 3.82
CA ILE A 82 2.59 5.10 4.78
C ILE A 82 3.65 5.96 4.09
N THR A 83 4.56 5.31 3.39
CA THR A 83 5.58 6.00 2.59
C THR A 83 6.17 5.04 1.56
N ALA A 84 6.83 5.60 0.56
CA ALA A 84 7.62 4.84 -0.41
C ALA A 84 8.84 5.66 -0.79
N TYR A 85 9.98 4.98 -0.97
CA TYR A 85 11.24 5.66 -1.29
C TYR A 85 12.23 4.81 -2.06
#